data_c9d826506731838917ee05ab5ccc93e0
#
_entry.id   c9d826506731838917ee05ab5ccc93e0
#
_cell.length_a   1.000
_cell.length_b   1.000
_cell.length_c   1.000
_cell.angle_alpha   90.00
_cell.angle_beta   90.00
_cell.angle_gamma   90.00
#
_symmetry.space_group_name_H-M   'P 1'
#
loop_
_entity.id
_entity.type
_entity.pdbx_description
1 polymer ?
#
loop_
_entity_poly.entity_id
_entity_poly.type
_entity_poly.pdbx_seq_one_letter_code
_entity_poly.pdbx_strand_id
1 'polypeptide(L)'
;MVDMSTIVSDASQEGEIECDHDLHAFLCGLEADSSLLHPERLRERLIALDDLDAGFGGFDSEDSTRSMDSRKIHERAKALGTQLEAANAELYQSVRADIVRGAQLHTFLKRIQASVTQDRLVRPLPGFGFDFRDELVSGVLQLREPSEPNLQRSPEMVPYQPTPVRHILQLIAATALGADDVFVDLGSGLGHVPLLVSMVTEAQSLGIEVQAAYVASARECAQSLRLSRLRFIPQDAREADLSSGTVFYLYSPFNGSILTDVLSALRMESTRRPIKICSLGPCTRTVASETWLKASALPDMGRITVFDTQ
;
A
#
# COMPACT_ATOMS: atom_id res chain seq x y z
N MET A 1 -8.99 20.09 -60.56
CA MET A 1 -8.17 19.29 -59.67
C MET A 1 -8.10 20.07 -58.36
N VAL A 2 -8.98 19.75 -57.42
CA VAL A 2 -9.02 20.44 -56.12
C VAL A 2 -7.96 19.75 -55.26
N ASP A 3 -7.07 20.54 -54.70
CA ASP A 3 -5.91 20.11 -53.91
C ASP A 3 -6.40 19.43 -52.63
N MET A 4 -6.16 18.09 -52.54
CA MET A 4 -6.55 17.25 -51.40
C MET A 4 -5.68 17.49 -50.16
N SER A 5 -4.63 18.32 -50.24
CA SER A 5 -3.73 18.63 -49.12
C SER A 5 -4.32 19.62 -48.11
N THR A 6 -5.30 20.43 -48.52
CA THR A 6 -5.93 21.46 -47.67
C THR A 6 -7.03 20.87 -46.74
N ILE A 7 -7.66 19.72 -47.15
CA ILE A 7 -8.77 19.12 -46.39
C ILE A 7 -8.27 18.26 -45.20
N VAL A 8 -7.06 17.72 -45.29
CA VAL A 8 -6.49 16.88 -44.21
C VAL A 8 -5.93 17.73 -43.05
N SER A 9 -5.50 18.99 -43.33
CA SER A 9 -5.00 19.89 -42.28
C SER A 9 -6.10 20.51 -41.42
N ASP A 10 -7.31 20.73 -42.00
CA ASP A 10 -8.43 21.35 -41.27
C ASP A 10 -9.08 20.38 -40.27
N ALA A 11 -9.23 19.11 -40.63
CA ALA A 11 -9.81 18.09 -39.74
C ALA A 11 -8.90 17.75 -38.55
N SER A 12 -7.57 17.89 -38.72
CA SER A 12 -6.62 17.69 -37.62
C SER A 12 -6.61 18.89 -36.63
N GLN A 13 -6.76 20.10 -37.14
CA GLN A 13 -6.83 21.31 -36.33
C GLN A 13 -8.16 21.44 -35.57
N GLU A 14 -9.30 21.06 -36.18
CA GLU A 14 -10.59 21.07 -35.50
C GLU A 14 -10.62 20.03 -34.35
N GLY A 15 -10.05 18.83 -34.52
CA GLY A 15 -9.95 17.82 -33.45
C GLY A 15 -9.02 18.21 -32.31
N GLU A 16 -7.90 18.90 -32.59
CA GLU A 16 -6.99 19.43 -31.54
C GLU A 16 -7.64 20.60 -30.78
N ILE A 17 -8.37 21.48 -31.44
CA ILE A 17 -9.07 22.62 -30.81
C ILE A 17 -10.21 22.15 -29.89
N GLU A 18 -10.94 21.13 -30.26
CA GLU A 18 -12.03 20.55 -29.46
C GLU A 18 -11.44 19.84 -28.20
N CYS A 19 -10.35 19.12 -28.35
CA CYS A 19 -9.63 18.48 -27.25
C CYS A 19 -9.03 19.50 -26.25
N ASP A 20 -8.42 20.59 -26.74
CA ASP A 20 -7.87 21.65 -25.88
C ASP A 20 -8.96 22.42 -25.11
N HIS A 21 -10.15 22.58 -25.69
CA HIS A 21 -11.29 23.23 -25.02
C HIS A 21 -11.82 22.38 -23.87
N ASP A 22 -11.94 21.07 -24.06
CA ASP A 22 -12.40 20.13 -23.02
C ASP A 22 -11.39 20.02 -21.88
N LEU A 23 -10.10 19.94 -22.19
CA LEU A 23 -9.02 19.96 -21.21
C LEU A 23 -8.95 21.26 -20.41
N HIS A 24 -9.19 22.40 -21.06
CA HIS A 24 -9.26 23.70 -20.39
C HIS A 24 -10.44 23.78 -19.43
N ALA A 25 -11.64 23.34 -19.85
CA ALA A 25 -12.83 23.32 -18.99
C ALA A 25 -12.64 22.39 -17.78
N PHE A 26 -12.05 21.22 -17.99
CA PHE A 26 -11.70 20.27 -16.93
C PHE A 26 -10.74 20.90 -15.92
N LEU A 27 -9.65 21.50 -16.38
CA LEU A 27 -8.67 22.18 -15.52
C LEU A 27 -9.29 23.32 -14.71
N CYS A 28 -10.12 24.15 -15.33
CA CYS A 28 -10.86 25.20 -14.64
C CYS A 28 -11.78 24.65 -13.53
N GLY A 29 -12.38 23.51 -13.75
CA GLY A 29 -13.21 22.83 -12.75
C GLY A 29 -12.38 22.38 -11.53
N LEU A 30 -11.21 21.79 -11.76
CA LEU A 30 -10.31 21.39 -10.67
C LEU A 30 -9.74 22.60 -9.91
N GLU A 31 -9.33 23.67 -10.60
CA GLU A 31 -8.83 24.89 -9.97
C GLU A 31 -9.89 25.61 -9.12
N ALA A 32 -11.16 25.51 -9.50
CA ALA A 32 -12.26 26.09 -8.74
C ALA A 32 -12.60 25.31 -7.44
N ASP A 33 -12.22 24.04 -7.37
CA ASP A 33 -12.49 23.18 -6.18
C ASP A 33 -11.39 23.32 -5.12
N SER A 34 -11.41 24.40 -4.37
CA SER A 34 -10.49 24.62 -3.24
C SER A 34 -10.59 23.55 -2.17
N SER A 35 -11.68 22.76 -2.13
CA SER A 35 -11.85 21.69 -1.15
C SER A 35 -10.86 20.53 -1.38
N LEU A 36 -10.29 20.39 -2.57
CA LEU A 36 -9.26 19.38 -2.87
C LEU A 36 -8.03 19.50 -1.95
N LEU A 37 -7.73 20.68 -1.43
CA LEU A 37 -6.62 20.90 -0.50
C LEU A 37 -6.90 20.42 0.93
N HIS A 38 -8.16 20.09 1.26
CA HIS A 38 -8.52 19.58 2.58
C HIS A 38 -7.90 18.22 2.87
N PRO A 39 -7.35 17.98 4.10
CA PRO A 39 -6.74 16.69 4.46
C PRO A 39 -7.65 15.48 4.23
N GLU A 40 -8.97 15.66 4.37
CA GLU A 40 -9.97 14.58 4.23
C GLU A 40 -10.28 14.22 2.77
N ARG A 41 -9.77 15.01 1.80
CA ARG A 41 -10.01 14.83 0.36
C ARG A 41 -8.84 14.15 -0.37
N LEU A 42 -8.04 13.35 0.34
CA LEU A 42 -6.89 12.65 -0.25
C LEU A 42 -7.29 11.82 -1.48
N ARG A 43 -8.39 11.08 -1.39
CA ARG A 43 -8.85 10.23 -2.49
C ARG A 43 -9.16 11.05 -3.75
N GLU A 44 -9.91 12.13 -3.59
CA GLU A 44 -10.28 13.01 -4.70
C GLU A 44 -9.05 13.73 -5.28
N ARG A 45 -8.08 14.09 -4.42
CA ARG A 45 -6.80 14.63 -4.87
C ARG A 45 -6.00 13.64 -5.71
N LEU A 46 -5.95 12.37 -5.29
CA LEU A 46 -5.25 11.32 -6.07
C LEU A 46 -5.91 11.10 -7.41
N ILE A 47 -7.26 11.07 -7.47
CA ILE A 47 -8.01 10.99 -8.73
C ILE A 47 -7.69 12.20 -9.62
N ALA A 48 -7.70 13.41 -9.06
CA ALA A 48 -7.38 14.62 -9.81
C ALA A 48 -5.93 14.62 -10.34
N LEU A 49 -4.97 14.08 -9.59
CA LEU A 49 -3.60 13.90 -10.04
C LEU A 49 -3.48 12.88 -11.17
N ASP A 50 -4.16 11.73 -11.05
CA ASP A 50 -4.21 10.71 -12.11
C ASP A 50 -4.84 11.27 -13.40
N ASP A 51 -5.93 12.02 -13.25
CA ASP A 51 -6.63 12.66 -14.39
C ASP A 51 -5.76 13.77 -15.04
N LEU A 52 -5.02 14.54 -14.23
CA LEU A 52 -4.05 15.53 -14.74
C LEU A 52 -2.90 14.84 -15.49
N ASP A 53 -2.38 13.76 -14.98
CA ASP A 53 -1.32 12.99 -15.64
C ASP A 53 -1.82 12.36 -16.94
N ALA A 54 -3.00 11.77 -16.94
CA ALA A 54 -3.63 11.20 -18.11
C ALA A 54 -3.93 12.27 -19.21
N GLY A 55 -4.38 13.45 -18.80
CA GLY A 55 -4.72 14.54 -19.72
C GLY A 55 -3.51 15.33 -20.22
N PHE A 56 -2.47 15.48 -19.40
CA PHE A 56 -1.34 16.39 -19.65
C PHE A 56 0.05 15.73 -19.57
N GLY A 57 0.19 14.50 -19.06
CA GLY A 57 1.48 13.84 -18.80
C GLY A 57 2.30 13.44 -20.03
N GLY A 58 1.67 13.33 -21.20
CA GLY A 58 2.36 13.02 -22.47
C GLY A 58 2.93 14.23 -23.22
N PHE A 59 2.90 15.41 -22.62
CA PHE A 59 3.31 16.66 -23.27
C PHE A 59 4.81 16.95 -23.03
N ASP A 60 5.61 16.72 -24.07
CA ASP A 60 6.99 17.25 -24.08
C ASP A 60 6.98 18.78 -24.12
N SER A 61 7.59 19.42 -23.13
CA SER A 61 7.67 20.88 -23.02
C SER A 61 8.48 21.55 -24.15
N GLU A 62 9.19 20.75 -24.96
CA GLU A 62 10.04 21.22 -26.06
C GLU A 62 9.35 21.18 -27.43
N ASP A 63 8.11 20.73 -27.52
CA ASP A 63 7.39 20.70 -28.78
C ASP A 63 7.01 22.13 -29.21
N SER A 64 7.83 22.69 -30.12
CA SER A 64 7.72 24.06 -30.65
C SER A 64 6.52 24.24 -31.61
N THR A 65 5.80 23.19 -31.95
CA THR A 65 4.70 23.21 -32.93
C THR A 65 3.35 23.63 -32.33
N ARG A 66 3.24 23.66 -30.99
CA ARG A 66 1.97 23.90 -30.26
C ARG A 66 1.65 25.37 -30.07
N SER A 67 0.35 25.66 -29.96
CA SER A 67 -0.16 27.00 -29.73
C SER A 67 0.31 27.58 -28.37
N MET A 68 0.41 28.90 -28.28
CA MET A 68 0.75 29.61 -27.01
C MET A 68 -0.29 29.31 -25.92
N ASP A 69 -1.56 29.07 -26.29
CA ASP A 69 -2.63 28.81 -25.34
C ASP A 69 -2.56 27.38 -24.80
N SER A 70 -2.23 26.39 -25.63
CA SER A 70 -1.98 25.01 -25.20
C SER A 70 -0.84 24.94 -24.17
N ARG A 71 0.25 25.67 -24.38
CA ARG A 71 1.37 25.76 -23.41
C ARG A 71 0.94 26.34 -22.07
N LYS A 72 0.14 27.41 -22.07
CA LYS A 72 -0.37 28.01 -20.83
C LYS A 72 -1.27 27.07 -20.06
N ILE A 73 -2.13 26.31 -20.74
CA ILE A 73 -2.99 25.30 -20.13
C ILE A 73 -2.14 24.23 -19.46
N HIS A 74 -1.09 23.75 -20.13
CA HIS A 74 -0.17 22.75 -19.59
C HIS A 74 0.61 23.28 -18.37
N GLU A 75 1.12 24.52 -18.40
CA GLU A 75 1.78 25.15 -17.26
C GLU A 75 0.85 25.26 -16.04
N ARG A 76 -0.42 25.61 -16.26
CA ARG A 76 -1.44 25.65 -15.20
C ARG A 76 -1.71 24.27 -14.62
N ALA A 77 -1.88 23.26 -15.48
CA ALA A 77 -2.09 21.86 -15.05
C ALA A 77 -0.91 21.37 -14.19
N LYS A 78 0.33 21.64 -14.62
CA LYS A 78 1.54 21.32 -13.86
C LYS A 78 1.60 22.06 -12.52
N ALA A 79 1.23 23.33 -12.51
CA ALA A 79 1.20 24.13 -11.26
C ALA A 79 0.15 23.57 -10.27
N LEU A 80 -1.05 23.22 -10.77
CA LEU A 80 -2.09 22.60 -9.96
C LEU A 80 -1.62 21.23 -9.43
N GLY A 81 -1.05 20.37 -10.27
CA GLY A 81 -0.48 19.09 -9.85
C GLY A 81 0.53 19.24 -8.71
N THR A 82 1.48 20.17 -8.87
CA THR A 82 2.46 20.48 -7.81
C THR A 82 1.79 20.95 -6.51
N GLN A 83 0.72 21.73 -6.58
CA GLN A 83 -0.04 22.18 -5.41
C GLN A 83 -0.75 21.02 -4.71
N LEU A 84 -1.37 20.11 -5.48
CA LEU A 84 -2.04 18.92 -4.94
C LEU A 84 -1.04 17.95 -4.30
N GLU A 85 0.12 17.74 -4.93
CA GLU A 85 1.21 16.93 -4.36
C GLU A 85 1.76 17.53 -3.06
N ALA A 86 1.92 18.86 -3.00
CA ALA A 86 2.32 19.55 -1.78
C ALA A 86 1.31 19.34 -0.65
N ALA A 87 0.00 19.42 -0.94
CA ALA A 87 -1.04 19.14 0.04
C ALA A 87 -1.01 17.66 0.53
N ASN A 88 -0.67 16.70 -0.34
CA ASN A 88 -0.44 15.32 0.07
C ASN A 88 0.78 15.20 1.00
N ALA A 89 1.88 15.85 0.65
CA ALA A 89 3.10 15.84 1.46
C ALA A 89 2.86 16.45 2.86
N GLU A 90 2.14 17.57 2.95
CA GLU A 90 1.74 18.18 4.23
C GLU A 90 0.88 17.23 5.08
N LEU A 91 -0.09 16.57 4.45
CA LEU A 91 -0.92 15.56 5.10
C LEU A 91 -0.06 14.44 5.67
N TYR A 92 0.85 13.85 4.89
CA TYR A 92 1.72 12.76 5.33
C TYR A 92 2.61 13.19 6.51
N GLN A 93 3.19 14.39 6.45
CA GLN A 93 3.99 14.94 7.56
C GLN A 93 3.16 15.17 8.82
N SER A 94 1.93 15.68 8.67
CA SER A 94 1.01 15.86 9.80
C SER A 94 0.68 14.53 10.47
N VAL A 95 0.36 13.50 9.68
CA VAL A 95 0.08 12.14 10.20
C VAL A 95 1.30 11.55 10.90
N ARG A 96 2.50 11.70 10.32
CA ARG A 96 3.76 11.28 10.96
C ARG A 96 3.96 11.94 12.32
N ALA A 97 3.75 13.25 12.38
CA ALA A 97 3.89 14.01 13.62
C ALA A 97 2.87 13.54 14.69
N ASP A 98 1.65 13.19 14.28
CA ASP A 98 0.63 12.64 15.17
C ASP A 98 1.04 11.26 15.71
N ILE A 99 1.55 10.37 14.86
CA ILE A 99 2.07 9.05 15.27
C ILE A 99 3.20 9.21 16.30
N VAL A 100 4.18 10.09 16.03
CA VAL A 100 5.29 10.36 16.96
C VAL A 100 4.81 10.91 18.32
N ARG A 101 3.67 11.62 18.35
CA ARG A 101 3.01 12.08 19.59
C ARG A 101 2.14 11.02 20.27
N GLY A 102 2.05 9.82 19.70
CA GLY A 102 1.25 8.71 20.25
C GLY A 102 -0.22 8.71 19.79
N ALA A 103 -0.58 9.46 18.77
CA ALA A 103 -1.91 9.39 18.17
C ALA A 103 -2.05 8.09 17.34
N GLN A 104 -3.22 7.46 17.43
CA GLN A 104 -3.50 6.23 16.68
C GLN A 104 -3.86 6.54 15.22
N LEU A 105 -3.10 6.00 14.28
CA LEU A 105 -3.37 6.08 12.83
C LEU A 105 -4.79 5.59 12.48
N HIS A 106 -5.31 4.62 13.22
CA HIS A 106 -6.66 4.08 13.03
C HIS A 106 -7.77 5.16 13.09
N THR A 107 -7.63 6.16 13.96
CA THR A 107 -8.60 7.28 14.04
C THR A 107 -8.60 8.10 12.76
N PHE A 108 -7.43 8.31 12.16
CA PHE A 108 -7.31 9.01 10.89
C PHE A 108 -7.89 8.21 9.72
N LEU A 109 -7.55 6.92 9.63
CA LEU A 109 -8.11 6.02 8.61
C LEU A 109 -9.63 5.92 8.69
N LYS A 110 -10.22 5.89 9.90
CA LYS A 110 -11.67 5.93 10.08
C LYS A 110 -12.30 7.22 9.55
N ARG A 111 -11.67 8.36 9.75
CA ARG A 111 -12.17 9.66 9.24
C ARG A 111 -12.21 9.66 7.72
N ILE A 112 -11.14 9.19 7.07
CA ILE A 112 -11.09 9.08 5.61
C ILE A 112 -12.14 8.07 5.08
N GLN A 113 -12.38 6.98 5.79
CA GLN A 113 -13.44 6.03 5.44
C GLN A 113 -14.84 6.61 5.55
N ALA A 114 -15.09 7.45 6.55
CA ALA A 114 -16.42 8.04 6.77
C ALA A 114 -16.83 8.99 5.62
N SER A 115 -15.87 9.70 5.00
CA SER A 115 -16.14 10.55 3.84
C SER A 115 -16.50 9.76 2.58
N VAL A 116 -16.03 8.51 2.45
CA VAL A 116 -16.29 7.63 1.29
C VAL A 116 -17.69 6.99 1.30
N THR A 117 -18.29 6.81 2.49
CA THR A 117 -19.61 6.14 2.60
C THR A 117 -20.78 6.98 2.08
N GLN A 118 -20.59 8.26 1.80
CA GLN A 118 -21.60 9.14 1.19
C GLN A 118 -21.66 9.06 -0.33
N ASP A 119 -20.63 8.49 -0.99
CA ASP A 119 -20.56 8.44 -2.45
C ASP A 119 -20.81 7.00 -2.96
N ARG A 120 -22.00 6.76 -3.51
CA ARG A 120 -22.47 5.45 -4.02
C ARG A 120 -21.75 4.98 -5.30
N LEU A 121 -20.71 5.68 -5.77
CA LEU A 121 -20.00 5.41 -7.01
C LEU A 121 -18.53 4.99 -6.81
N VAL A 122 -18.28 4.10 -5.83
CA VAL A 122 -16.94 3.52 -5.68
C VAL A 122 -16.72 2.50 -6.78
N ARG A 123 -16.08 2.89 -7.89
CA ARG A 123 -15.42 1.93 -8.78
C ARG A 123 -14.23 1.33 -8.02
N PRO A 124 -14.14 -0.02 -7.90
CA PRO A 124 -12.91 -0.64 -7.45
C PRO A 124 -11.80 -0.21 -8.42
N LEU A 125 -10.69 0.31 -7.90
CA LEU A 125 -9.52 0.58 -8.75
C LEU A 125 -9.09 -0.74 -9.39
N PRO A 126 -8.88 -0.79 -10.73
CA PRO A 126 -8.37 -1.99 -11.39
C PRO A 126 -6.95 -2.26 -10.90
N GLY A 127 -6.64 -3.53 -10.59
CA GLY A 127 -5.32 -3.97 -10.17
C GLY A 127 -5.35 -4.82 -8.90
N PHE A 128 -4.20 -5.07 -8.30
CA PHE A 128 -4.02 -5.93 -7.11
C PHE A 128 -4.74 -5.44 -5.83
N GLY A 129 -5.70 -4.50 -6.00
CA GLY A 129 -6.55 -4.00 -4.94
C GLY A 129 -5.88 -2.98 -4.04
N PHE A 130 -4.88 -2.27 -4.51
CA PHE A 130 -4.39 -1.05 -3.91
C PHE A 130 -5.41 0.07 -4.06
N ASP A 131 -5.51 0.93 -3.04
CA ASP A 131 -6.41 2.08 -3.02
C ASP A 131 -5.72 3.30 -2.36
N PHE A 132 -6.45 4.40 -2.19
CA PHE A 132 -5.91 5.63 -1.59
C PHE A 132 -5.28 5.43 -0.19
N ARG A 133 -5.63 4.35 0.52
CA ARG A 133 -5.04 4.02 1.83
C ARG A 133 -3.61 3.52 1.67
N ASP A 134 -3.33 2.81 0.59
CA ASP A 134 -1.99 2.35 0.27
C ASP A 134 -1.08 3.56 -0.01
N GLU A 135 -1.58 4.55 -0.74
CA GLU A 135 -0.87 5.79 -1.00
C GLU A 135 -0.65 6.60 0.28
N LEU A 136 -1.67 6.73 1.13
CA LEU A 136 -1.53 7.36 2.44
C LEU A 136 -0.44 6.68 3.27
N VAL A 137 -0.48 5.35 3.37
CA VAL A 137 0.48 4.58 4.18
C VAL A 137 1.88 4.68 3.58
N SER A 138 2.02 4.58 2.26
CA SER A 138 3.30 4.78 1.56
C SER A 138 3.89 6.15 1.86
N GLY A 139 3.11 7.23 1.73
CA GLY A 139 3.53 8.60 2.02
C GLY A 139 3.88 8.82 3.49
N VAL A 140 3.20 8.14 4.41
CA VAL A 140 3.49 8.19 5.86
C VAL A 140 4.72 7.37 6.21
N LEU A 141 4.86 6.15 5.72
CA LEU A 141 5.98 5.27 6.06
C LEU A 141 7.28 5.72 5.40
N GLN A 142 7.23 6.22 4.16
CA GLN A 142 8.39 6.66 3.38
C GLN A 142 9.49 5.58 3.32
N LEU A 143 9.07 4.32 3.18
CA LEU A 143 9.97 3.19 3.05
C LEU A 143 10.76 3.28 1.75
N ARG A 144 12.04 2.98 1.83
CA ARG A 144 12.93 2.98 0.66
C ARG A 144 13.19 1.55 0.24
N GLU A 145 12.81 1.22 -0.98
CA GLU A 145 13.20 -0.05 -1.56
C GLU A 145 14.69 0.01 -1.95
N PRO A 146 15.52 -0.91 -1.45
CA PRO A 146 16.94 -0.94 -1.81
C PRO A 146 17.12 -1.22 -3.31
N SER A 147 18.05 -0.51 -3.94
CA SER A 147 18.32 -0.61 -5.37
C SER A 147 18.80 -1.99 -5.83
N GLU A 148 19.41 -2.77 -4.93
CA GLU A 148 19.82 -4.16 -5.18
C GLU A 148 19.56 -5.03 -3.97
N PRO A 149 18.78 -6.13 -4.11
CA PRO A 149 18.66 -7.13 -3.06
C PRO A 149 20.00 -7.89 -2.93
N ASN A 150 20.62 -7.82 -1.74
CA ASN A 150 21.96 -8.36 -1.46
C ASN A 150 22.06 -9.90 -1.42
N LEU A 151 20.98 -10.63 -1.67
CA LEU A 151 20.95 -12.09 -1.58
C LEU A 151 20.51 -12.74 -2.89
N GLN A 152 21.24 -13.78 -3.29
CA GLN A 152 20.72 -14.73 -4.29
C GLN A 152 19.46 -15.36 -3.70
N ARG A 153 18.29 -15.04 -4.26
CA ARG A 153 17.03 -15.61 -3.83
C ARG A 153 17.00 -17.10 -4.11
N SER A 154 16.64 -17.90 -3.12
CA SER A 154 16.24 -19.30 -3.36
C SER A 154 15.06 -19.34 -4.35
N PRO A 155 14.96 -20.34 -5.23
CA PRO A 155 13.80 -20.51 -6.11
C PRO A 155 12.46 -20.62 -5.36
N GLU A 156 12.49 -20.98 -4.08
CA GLU A 156 11.31 -21.10 -3.22
C GLU A 156 10.91 -19.77 -2.56
N MET A 157 11.73 -18.71 -2.69
CA MET A 157 11.40 -17.37 -2.20
C MET A 157 10.60 -16.60 -3.24
N VAL A 158 9.53 -15.96 -2.81
CA VAL A 158 8.68 -15.13 -3.67
C VAL A 158 9.23 -13.70 -3.71
N PRO A 159 9.23 -13.01 -4.88
CA PRO A 159 9.56 -11.60 -4.95
C PRO A 159 8.71 -10.78 -3.99
N TYR A 160 9.31 -9.75 -3.38
CA TYR A 160 8.60 -8.87 -2.48
C TYR A 160 7.39 -8.21 -3.17
N GLN A 161 6.28 -8.22 -2.46
CA GLN A 161 5.06 -7.52 -2.82
C GLN A 161 4.42 -7.00 -1.53
N PRO A 162 4.16 -5.68 -1.40
CA PRO A 162 3.52 -5.15 -0.20
C PRO A 162 2.11 -5.70 -0.05
N THR A 163 1.72 -6.00 1.18
CA THR A 163 0.33 -6.36 1.50
C THR A 163 -0.54 -5.11 1.38
N PRO A 164 -1.62 -5.11 0.56
CA PRO A 164 -2.54 -3.98 0.49
C PRO A 164 -3.12 -3.63 1.86
N VAL A 165 -3.19 -2.33 2.18
CA VAL A 165 -3.60 -1.81 3.49
C VAL A 165 -4.98 -2.32 3.91
N ARG A 166 -5.90 -2.49 2.98
CA ARG A 166 -7.22 -3.09 3.26
C ARG A 166 -7.13 -4.49 3.88
N HIS A 167 -6.16 -5.32 3.44
CA HIS A 167 -5.93 -6.65 4.00
C HIS A 167 -5.25 -6.58 5.35
N ILE A 168 -4.36 -5.61 5.57
CA ILE A 168 -3.76 -5.39 6.90
C ILE A 168 -4.83 -4.99 7.91
N LEU A 169 -5.75 -4.10 7.54
CA LEU A 169 -6.88 -3.71 8.39
C LEU A 169 -7.84 -4.88 8.63
N GLN A 170 -8.08 -5.72 7.63
CA GLN A 170 -8.86 -6.95 7.76
C GLN A 170 -8.19 -7.93 8.74
N LEU A 171 -6.86 -8.12 8.62
CA LEU A 171 -6.06 -8.94 9.53
C LEU A 171 -6.22 -8.47 10.98
N ILE A 172 -6.00 -7.18 11.23
CA ILE A 172 -6.10 -6.59 12.56
C ILE A 172 -7.51 -6.78 13.14
N ALA A 173 -8.55 -6.53 12.33
CA ALA A 173 -9.94 -6.71 12.76
C ALA A 173 -10.28 -8.18 13.05
N ALA A 174 -9.77 -9.13 12.26
CA ALA A 174 -10.05 -10.55 12.40
C ALA A 174 -9.31 -11.20 13.59
N THR A 175 -8.13 -10.66 13.95
CA THR A 175 -7.31 -11.21 15.04
C THR A 175 -7.56 -10.54 16.38
N ALA A 176 -8.15 -9.33 16.39
CA ALA A 176 -8.42 -8.53 17.59
C ALA A 176 -7.20 -8.38 18.51
N LEU A 177 -6.03 -8.09 17.92
CA LEU A 177 -4.74 -7.99 18.60
C LEU A 177 -4.78 -7.01 19.79
N GLY A 178 -4.42 -7.50 20.98
CA GLY A 178 -4.36 -6.75 22.23
C GLY A 178 -2.92 -6.61 22.77
N ALA A 179 -2.80 -6.02 23.96
CA ALA A 179 -1.51 -5.73 24.61
C ALA A 179 -0.70 -6.99 24.97
N ASP A 180 -1.38 -8.10 25.19
CA ASP A 180 -0.76 -9.39 25.53
C ASP A 180 -0.31 -10.18 24.31
N ASP A 181 -0.68 -9.71 23.09
CA ASP A 181 -0.33 -10.40 21.86
C ASP A 181 1.05 -10.00 21.34
N VAL A 182 1.72 -10.98 20.72
CA VAL A 182 2.91 -10.80 19.92
C VAL A 182 2.61 -11.22 18.49
N PHE A 183 2.47 -10.23 17.63
CA PHE A 183 2.27 -10.43 16.19
C PHE A 183 3.62 -10.67 15.51
N VAL A 184 3.72 -11.71 14.68
CA VAL A 184 4.94 -12.08 13.95
C VAL A 184 4.64 -12.17 12.45
N ASP A 185 5.31 -11.35 11.66
CA ASP A 185 5.26 -11.39 10.18
C ASP A 185 6.46 -12.17 9.65
N LEU A 186 6.18 -13.31 9.01
CA LEU A 186 7.19 -14.23 8.47
C LEU A 186 7.43 -13.93 6.99
N GLY A 187 8.57 -13.31 6.69
CA GLY A 187 8.89 -12.71 5.39
C GLY A 187 8.33 -11.30 5.28
N SER A 188 8.66 -10.45 6.25
CA SER A 188 8.05 -9.13 6.40
C SER A 188 8.42 -8.11 5.31
N GLY A 189 9.39 -8.42 4.44
CA GLY A 189 9.87 -7.50 3.42
C GLY A 189 10.27 -6.14 4.01
N LEU A 190 9.75 -5.06 3.45
CA LEU A 190 9.94 -3.69 3.96
C LEU A 190 9.16 -3.37 5.25
N GLY A 191 8.37 -4.32 5.76
CA GLY A 191 7.74 -4.20 7.08
C GLY A 191 6.41 -3.45 7.12
N HIS A 192 5.69 -3.28 6.02
CA HIS A 192 4.40 -2.59 5.99
C HIS A 192 3.42 -3.14 7.03
N VAL A 193 3.29 -4.46 7.12
CA VAL A 193 2.34 -5.11 8.03
C VAL A 193 2.73 -4.90 9.50
N PRO A 194 3.96 -5.24 9.95
CA PRO A 194 4.34 -5.02 11.35
C PRO A 194 4.32 -3.55 11.76
N LEU A 195 4.67 -2.62 10.83
CA LEU A 195 4.58 -1.18 11.07
C LEU A 195 3.14 -0.76 11.35
N LEU A 196 2.19 -1.15 10.48
CA LEU A 196 0.78 -0.82 10.68
C LEU A 196 0.21 -1.46 11.95
N VAL A 197 0.48 -2.72 12.21
CA VAL A 197 0.05 -3.40 13.45
C VAL A 197 0.52 -2.61 14.67
N SER A 198 1.79 -2.22 14.72
CA SER A 198 2.35 -1.45 15.84
C SER A 198 1.74 -0.05 15.99
N MET A 199 1.30 0.58 14.89
CA MET A 199 0.67 1.90 14.92
C MET A 199 -0.80 1.88 15.35
N VAL A 200 -1.54 0.81 15.04
CA VAL A 200 -2.99 0.78 15.23
C VAL A 200 -3.47 -0.18 16.32
N THR A 201 -2.57 -0.94 16.94
CA THR A 201 -2.86 -1.86 18.05
C THR A 201 -1.92 -1.63 19.23
N GLU A 202 -2.21 -2.30 20.36
CA GLU A 202 -1.33 -2.32 21.52
C GLU A 202 -0.38 -3.54 21.53
N ALA A 203 -0.51 -4.45 20.59
CA ALA A 203 0.31 -5.65 20.48
C ALA A 203 1.79 -5.33 20.24
N GLN A 204 2.66 -6.21 20.71
CA GLN A 204 4.04 -6.24 20.26
C GLN A 204 4.06 -6.74 18.81
N SER A 205 4.98 -6.22 17.99
CA SER A 205 5.08 -6.60 16.59
C SER A 205 6.52 -6.96 16.22
N LEU A 206 6.68 -8.03 15.45
CA LEU A 206 7.96 -8.56 15.01
C LEU A 206 7.92 -8.85 13.52
N GLY A 207 8.83 -8.29 12.76
CA GLY A 207 9.08 -8.66 11.36
C GLY A 207 10.33 -9.54 11.26
N ILE A 208 10.21 -10.70 10.62
CA ILE A 208 11.33 -11.59 10.29
C ILE A 208 11.52 -11.55 8.79
N GLU A 209 12.69 -11.14 8.35
CA GLU A 209 13.03 -10.98 6.93
C GLU A 209 14.48 -11.33 6.69
N VAL A 210 14.76 -12.13 5.67
CA VAL A 210 16.11 -12.61 5.37
C VAL A 210 16.98 -11.52 4.74
N GLN A 211 16.38 -10.57 4.03
CA GLN A 211 17.11 -9.49 3.36
C GLN A 211 17.43 -8.36 4.33
N ALA A 212 18.69 -8.28 4.74
CA ALA A 212 19.16 -7.28 5.70
C ALA A 212 18.92 -5.83 5.25
N ALA A 213 18.93 -5.55 3.94
CA ALA A 213 18.65 -4.23 3.39
C ALA A 213 17.18 -3.81 3.61
N TYR A 214 16.22 -4.73 3.47
CA TYR A 214 14.81 -4.49 3.79
C TYR A 214 14.62 -4.24 5.28
N VAL A 215 15.27 -5.05 6.11
CA VAL A 215 15.25 -4.88 7.57
C VAL A 215 15.82 -3.52 8.00
N ALA A 216 16.91 -3.07 7.35
CA ALA A 216 17.48 -1.75 7.63
C ALA A 216 16.49 -0.62 7.34
N SER A 217 15.85 -0.62 6.16
CA SER A 217 14.83 0.36 5.79
C SER A 217 13.64 0.36 6.76
N ALA A 218 13.15 -0.84 7.12
CA ALA A 218 12.05 -1.00 8.09
C ALA A 218 12.41 -0.46 9.48
N ARG A 219 13.64 -0.71 9.94
CA ARG A 219 14.15 -0.20 11.24
C ARG A 219 14.27 1.33 11.25
N GLU A 220 14.79 1.93 10.18
CA GLU A 220 14.85 3.39 10.03
C GLU A 220 13.45 4.01 10.11
N CYS A 221 12.48 3.44 9.42
CA CYS A 221 11.09 3.86 9.48
C CYS A 221 10.54 3.76 10.92
N ALA A 222 10.65 2.59 11.55
CA ALA A 222 10.18 2.36 12.92
C ALA A 222 10.81 3.34 13.93
N GLN A 223 12.11 3.60 13.80
CA GLN A 223 12.84 4.54 14.65
C GLN A 223 12.36 5.98 14.42
N SER A 224 12.16 6.41 13.16
CA SER A 224 11.68 7.75 12.81
C SER A 224 10.27 8.03 13.34
N LEU A 225 9.43 6.99 13.42
CA LEU A 225 8.07 7.04 13.97
C LEU A 225 8.00 6.71 15.47
N ARG A 226 9.14 6.44 16.14
CA ARG A 226 9.24 6.11 17.56
C ARG A 226 8.39 4.90 17.98
N LEU A 227 8.30 3.88 17.13
CA LEU A 227 7.54 2.67 17.40
C LEU A 227 8.30 1.71 18.32
N SER A 228 8.10 1.82 19.63
CA SER A 228 8.86 1.06 20.64
C SER A 228 8.43 -0.40 20.79
N ARG A 229 7.20 -0.76 20.37
CA ARG A 229 6.67 -2.13 20.43
C ARG A 229 6.93 -2.95 19.17
N LEU A 230 7.84 -2.47 18.29
CA LEU A 230 8.15 -3.08 17.01
C LEU A 230 9.63 -3.43 16.92
N ARG A 231 9.91 -4.63 16.42
CA ARG A 231 11.26 -5.09 16.09
C ARG A 231 11.31 -5.75 14.75
N PHE A 232 12.46 -5.69 14.09
CA PHE A 232 12.76 -6.41 12.86
C PHE A 232 14.05 -7.21 13.03
N ILE A 233 14.04 -8.47 12.57
CA ILE A 233 15.19 -9.38 12.67
C ILE A 233 15.60 -9.82 11.28
N PRO A 234 16.87 -9.61 10.87
CA PRO A 234 17.41 -10.10 9.61
C PRO A 234 17.78 -11.58 9.79
N GLN A 235 16.82 -12.48 9.53
CA GLN A 235 16.97 -13.91 9.77
C GLN A 235 16.10 -14.73 8.82
N ASP A 236 16.55 -15.96 8.53
CA ASP A 236 15.69 -16.95 7.88
C ASP A 236 14.56 -17.36 8.82
N ALA A 237 13.32 -17.37 8.31
CA ALA A 237 12.14 -17.70 9.10
C ALA A 237 12.18 -19.14 9.70
N ARG A 238 12.94 -20.05 9.06
CA ARG A 238 13.15 -21.43 9.56
C ARG A 238 14.00 -21.50 10.83
N GLU A 239 14.87 -20.53 11.04
CA GLU A 239 15.81 -20.46 12.16
C GLU A 239 15.35 -19.51 13.26
N ALA A 240 14.23 -18.82 13.05
CA ALA A 240 13.74 -17.80 13.96
C ALA A 240 13.18 -18.40 15.26
N ASP A 241 13.42 -17.71 16.37
CA ASP A 241 12.75 -18.03 17.63
C ASP A 241 11.29 -17.57 17.58
N LEU A 242 10.37 -18.53 17.46
CA LEU A 242 8.92 -18.31 17.37
C LEU A 242 8.21 -18.42 18.73
N SER A 243 8.95 -18.68 19.81
CA SER A 243 8.41 -19.03 21.14
C SER A 243 7.52 -17.94 21.76
N SER A 244 7.74 -16.68 21.45
CA SER A 244 6.95 -15.55 21.98
C SER A 244 5.71 -15.20 21.15
N GLY A 245 5.64 -15.61 19.89
CA GLY A 245 4.57 -15.20 18.95
C GLY A 245 3.21 -15.79 19.32
N THR A 246 2.14 -15.00 19.33
CA THR A 246 0.76 -15.46 19.52
C THR A 246 -0.02 -15.50 18.21
N VAL A 247 0.30 -14.59 17.28
CA VAL A 247 -0.32 -14.49 15.95
C VAL A 247 0.77 -14.41 14.90
N PHE A 248 0.76 -15.33 13.95
CA PHE A 248 1.73 -15.41 12.87
C PHE A 248 1.06 -15.07 11.54
N TYR A 249 1.74 -14.30 10.70
CA TYR A 249 1.23 -13.90 9.38
C TYR A 249 2.19 -14.33 8.26
N LEU A 250 1.59 -14.76 7.13
CA LEU A 250 2.29 -15.15 5.91
C LEU A 250 1.54 -14.59 4.69
N TYR A 251 2.19 -13.72 3.92
CA TYR A 251 1.69 -13.34 2.59
C TYR A 251 2.51 -14.05 1.50
N SER A 252 2.38 -15.38 1.45
CA SER A 252 3.11 -16.23 0.50
C SER A 252 4.60 -15.84 0.34
N PRO A 253 5.36 -15.64 1.43
CA PRO A 253 6.74 -15.14 1.33
C PRO A 253 7.68 -16.19 0.73
N PHE A 254 7.29 -17.45 0.83
CA PHE A 254 8.02 -18.63 0.37
C PHE A 254 7.05 -19.78 0.09
N ASN A 255 7.53 -20.80 -0.62
CA ASN A 255 6.81 -22.03 -0.94
C ASN A 255 7.68 -23.26 -0.68
N GLY A 256 7.27 -24.43 -1.16
CA GLY A 256 8.05 -25.66 -1.14
C GLY A 256 8.50 -26.09 0.26
N SER A 257 9.77 -26.49 0.37
CA SER A 257 10.35 -26.98 1.62
C SER A 257 10.43 -25.90 2.70
N ILE A 258 10.70 -24.64 2.33
CA ILE A 258 10.77 -23.53 3.29
C ILE A 258 9.43 -23.36 4.02
N LEU A 259 8.31 -23.37 3.28
CA LEU A 259 6.98 -23.28 3.90
C LEU A 259 6.68 -24.47 4.81
N THR A 260 7.05 -25.68 4.38
CA THR A 260 6.87 -26.90 5.16
C THR A 260 7.66 -26.87 6.49
N ASP A 261 8.90 -26.41 6.45
CA ASP A 261 9.76 -26.32 7.62
C ASP A 261 9.21 -25.27 8.62
N VAL A 262 8.77 -24.10 8.12
CA VAL A 262 8.15 -23.06 8.95
C VAL A 262 6.85 -23.54 9.58
N LEU A 263 5.97 -24.23 8.83
CA LEU A 263 4.73 -24.79 9.37
C LEU A 263 5.01 -25.87 10.41
N SER A 264 6.07 -26.67 10.22
CA SER A 264 6.52 -27.67 11.21
C SER A 264 6.99 -26.99 12.50
N ALA A 265 7.75 -25.91 12.42
CA ALA A 265 8.17 -25.13 13.59
C ALA A 265 6.95 -24.52 14.32
N LEU A 266 6.00 -23.93 13.59
CA LEU A 266 4.76 -23.40 14.16
C LEU A 266 3.91 -24.49 14.82
N ARG A 267 3.86 -25.68 14.24
CA ARG A 267 3.19 -26.84 14.84
C ARG A 267 3.83 -27.23 16.18
N MET A 268 5.15 -27.21 16.26
CA MET A 268 5.84 -27.47 17.56
C MET A 268 5.48 -26.41 18.61
N GLU A 269 5.39 -25.13 18.22
CA GLU A 269 4.95 -24.09 19.13
C GLU A 269 3.49 -24.26 19.57
N SER A 270 2.62 -24.73 18.67
CA SER A 270 1.21 -24.94 18.99
C SER A 270 0.97 -26.07 20.01
N THR A 271 1.93 -26.99 20.19
CA THR A 271 1.84 -28.02 21.25
C THR A 271 2.10 -27.45 22.66
N ARG A 272 2.70 -26.26 22.74
CA ARG A 272 3.04 -25.60 23.99
C ARG A 272 2.03 -24.57 24.43
N ARG A 273 1.39 -23.89 23.47
CA ARG A 273 0.40 -22.84 23.68
C ARG A 273 -0.49 -22.64 22.47
N PRO A 274 -1.73 -22.14 22.64
CA PRO A 274 -2.55 -21.75 21.48
C PRO A 274 -1.86 -20.63 20.69
N ILE A 275 -1.86 -20.77 19.37
CA ILE A 275 -1.41 -19.73 18.43
C ILE A 275 -2.43 -19.56 17.30
N LYS A 276 -2.38 -18.41 16.64
CA LYS A 276 -3.15 -18.16 15.42
C LYS A 276 -2.20 -18.05 14.23
N ILE A 277 -2.62 -18.58 13.09
CA ILE A 277 -1.92 -18.38 11.82
C ILE A 277 -2.85 -17.63 10.88
N CYS A 278 -2.35 -16.57 10.28
CA CYS A 278 -3.06 -15.77 9.30
C CYS A 278 -2.32 -15.88 7.97
N SER A 279 -3.04 -16.16 6.90
CA SER A 279 -2.44 -16.25 5.58
C SER A 279 -3.17 -15.43 4.53
N LEU A 280 -2.42 -15.01 3.50
CA LEU A 280 -2.91 -14.37 2.30
C LEU A 280 -2.14 -14.94 1.09
N GLY A 281 -2.81 -15.05 -0.05
CA GLY A 281 -2.20 -15.53 -1.27
C GLY A 281 -2.11 -17.06 -1.36
N PRO A 282 -1.32 -17.59 -2.30
CA PRO A 282 -1.22 -19.01 -2.62
C PRO A 282 -0.87 -19.93 -1.44
N CYS A 283 -0.06 -19.47 -0.47
CA CYS A 283 0.30 -20.26 0.71
C CYS A 283 -0.92 -20.70 1.54
N THR A 284 -2.05 -19.99 1.44
CA THR A 284 -3.30 -20.30 2.15
C THR A 284 -3.76 -21.74 1.88
N ARG A 285 -3.54 -22.26 0.67
CA ARG A 285 -3.90 -23.67 0.36
C ARG A 285 -3.09 -24.67 1.17
N THR A 286 -1.80 -24.44 1.30
CA THR A 286 -0.90 -25.31 2.07
C THR A 286 -1.24 -25.22 3.55
N VAL A 287 -1.42 -24.00 4.08
CA VAL A 287 -1.82 -23.79 5.49
C VAL A 287 -3.16 -24.47 5.78
N ALA A 288 -4.14 -24.38 4.87
CA ALA A 288 -5.46 -25.01 5.02
C ALA A 288 -5.43 -26.54 4.96
N SER A 289 -4.38 -27.15 4.41
CA SER A 289 -4.20 -28.60 4.38
C SER A 289 -3.63 -29.20 5.68
N GLU A 290 -3.15 -28.34 6.59
CA GLU A 290 -2.59 -28.77 7.87
C GLU A 290 -3.68 -29.23 8.83
N THR A 291 -3.60 -30.50 9.28
CA THR A 291 -4.63 -31.15 10.12
C THR A 291 -4.70 -30.63 11.55
N TRP A 292 -3.67 -29.91 12.02
CA TRP A 292 -3.59 -29.29 13.35
C TRP A 292 -4.14 -27.87 13.38
N LEU A 293 -4.63 -27.39 12.23
CA LEU A 293 -5.23 -26.05 12.07
C LEU A 293 -6.70 -26.16 11.70
N LYS A 294 -7.49 -25.21 12.20
CA LYS A 294 -8.89 -25.04 11.85
C LYS A 294 -9.12 -23.61 11.35
N ALA A 295 -9.55 -23.48 10.11
CA ALA A 295 -9.89 -22.19 9.55
C ALA A 295 -11.16 -21.62 10.21
N SER A 296 -11.14 -20.32 10.56
CA SER A 296 -12.29 -19.61 11.12
C SER A 296 -13.40 -19.37 10.08
N ALA A 297 -13.06 -19.42 8.79
CA ALA A 297 -13.97 -19.28 7.65
C ALA A 297 -13.45 -20.11 6.47
N LEU A 298 -14.22 -20.17 5.38
CA LEU A 298 -13.77 -20.85 4.15
C LEU A 298 -12.45 -20.22 3.65
N PRO A 299 -11.37 -20.98 3.52
CA PRO A 299 -10.08 -20.47 3.07
C PRO A 299 -10.17 -19.84 1.67
N ASP A 300 -9.62 -18.64 1.53
CA ASP A 300 -9.61 -17.86 0.29
C ASP A 300 -8.24 -17.22 0.10
N MET A 301 -7.64 -17.39 -1.08
CA MET A 301 -6.33 -16.81 -1.39
C MET A 301 -6.37 -15.29 -1.59
N GLY A 302 -7.52 -14.73 -1.93
CA GLY A 302 -7.72 -13.29 -2.14
C GLY A 302 -8.08 -12.51 -0.87
N ARG A 303 -8.18 -13.21 0.28
CA ARG A 303 -8.57 -12.63 1.58
C ARG A 303 -7.72 -13.18 2.71
N ILE A 304 -7.63 -12.41 3.78
CA ILE A 304 -7.04 -12.92 5.01
C ILE A 304 -7.85 -14.12 5.51
N THR A 305 -7.19 -15.24 5.66
CA THR A 305 -7.74 -16.43 6.32
C THR A 305 -7.04 -16.62 7.65
N VAL A 306 -7.83 -16.73 8.72
CA VAL A 306 -7.34 -16.97 10.09
C VAL A 306 -7.55 -18.44 10.43
N PHE A 307 -6.54 -19.06 10.99
CA PHE A 307 -6.53 -20.44 11.46
C PHE A 307 -6.19 -20.46 12.96
N ASP A 308 -7.00 -21.17 13.71
CA ASP A 308 -6.76 -21.47 15.12
C ASP A 308 -6.14 -22.87 15.24
N THR A 309 -5.27 -23.07 16.23
CA THR A 309 -4.72 -24.39 16.56
C THR A 309 -5.75 -25.24 17.28
N GLN A 310 -5.76 -26.56 17.00
CA GLN A 310 -6.67 -27.53 17.60
C GLN A 310 -6.00 -28.28 18.75
#